data_5ea6a28d1d31c2e1663d0ece5b7d2785
#
_entry.id   5ea6a28d1d31c2e1663d0ece5b7d2785
#
_cell.length_a   1.000
_cell.length_b   1.000
_cell.length_c   1.000
_cell.angle_alpha   90.00
_cell.angle_beta   90.00
_cell.angle_gamma   90.00
#
_symmetry.space_group_name_H-M   'P 1'
#
loop_
_entity.id
_entity.type
_entity.pdbx_description
1 polymer ?
#
loop_
_entity_poly.entity_id
_entity_poly.type
_entity_poly.pdbx_seq_one_letter_code
_entity_poly.pdbx_strand_id
1 'polypeptide(L)'
;MNRPILPLIPLCAVLALVGCERAEQHAAQSTQPIHGGTLVYATDREPTCLDPHVAGDMPQVFVAQQYLDSLVSMDSHGQIGPWLASRWEVSADGLRYTFHLRRDVHFTDGTPFNAEAVKANLDHMANPKTQSSTAGGYIRQYRSTKVLDDYTAEVTLATPYAAFLEVLAQGFLGIQSPTALARSRDENCESPVGSGPFKVVRWDRQNQVELVRNPDYNWAPPTAQHQGPAYLARIVWKFIQEPSVRFASLQAGEVDVIEALPPESHEAARRNPDVDLIIAQRPGNPTNGTFNLRRAPFDDIRVREALVRSADVEGALKSVYFGEFPRSGGPLSVATPFYSGDFERSQDYDPARAAALLDEAGWTSRDSEGYRTKGGQRLRAVVLIGARTPPSELTLWEQVQATTRQVGIELVLDQMSDAQVTSRQAAWDYDIRTGYWNTNTPDVLRIIFTSAFVQPAGVGGYHQNSSGYADTGFDALLDSALATQDAELRRQRYYLAQQQAAAQYLQLTTYPQSTRLGIYKTAHGVRLEPSLAVTYLYDAWVNK
;
A
#
# COMPACT_ATOMS: atom_id res chain seq x y z
N MET A 1 24.88 -4.36 -105.43
CA MET A 1 23.74 -3.47 -105.28
C MET A 1 22.91 -3.98 -104.09
N ASN A 2 23.19 -3.49 -102.92
CA ASN A 2 22.69 -4.00 -101.65
C ASN A 2 21.42 -3.25 -101.22
N ARG A 3 20.40 -3.98 -100.88
CA ARG A 3 19.23 -3.51 -100.13
C ARG A 3 19.32 -4.07 -98.72
N PRO A 4 19.11 -3.26 -97.69
CA PRO A 4 19.15 -3.75 -96.32
C PRO A 4 17.78 -4.31 -95.91
N ILE A 5 17.81 -5.39 -95.10
CA ILE A 5 16.69 -6.07 -94.50
C ILE A 5 16.39 -5.37 -93.14
N LEU A 6 15.15 -4.89 -92.93
CA LEU A 6 14.64 -4.46 -91.67
C LEU A 6 14.19 -5.67 -90.80
N PRO A 7 14.53 -5.75 -89.52
CA PRO A 7 13.97 -6.79 -88.69
C PRO A 7 12.64 -6.34 -88.05
N LEU A 8 11.63 -7.23 -88.11
CA LEU A 8 10.38 -7.17 -87.39
C LEU A 8 10.64 -7.30 -85.88
N ILE A 9 10.10 -6.33 -85.07
CA ILE A 9 10.05 -6.44 -83.64
C ILE A 9 8.68 -7.01 -83.24
N PRO A 10 8.60 -8.08 -82.44
CA PRO A 10 7.33 -8.56 -81.91
C PRO A 10 6.87 -7.69 -80.75
N LEU A 11 5.63 -7.23 -80.82
CA LEU A 11 4.91 -6.46 -79.79
C LEU A 11 4.48 -7.44 -78.68
N CYS A 12 5.24 -7.48 -77.57
CA CYS A 12 4.83 -8.19 -76.38
C CYS A 12 3.82 -7.34 -75.61
N ALA A 13 2.59 -7.79 -75.52
CA ALA A 13 1.54 -7.23 -74.67
C ALA A 13 1.87 -7.54 -73.20
N VAL A 14 2.23 -6.52 -72.45
CA VAL A 14 2.38 -6.59 -71.00
C VAL A 14 0.98 -6.41 -70.37
N LEU A 15 0.38 -7.52 -69.91
CA LEU A 15 -0.76 -7.48 -68.99
C LEU A 15 -0.28 -6.95 -67.64
N ALA A 16 -0.63 -5.74 -67.29
CA ALA A 16 -0.47 -5.21 -65.95
C ALA A 16 -1.52 -5.84 -65.02
N LEU A 17 -1.09 -6.81 -64.21
CA LEU A 17 -1.83 -7.27 -63.05
C LEU A 17 -1.80 -6.15 -62.00
N VAL A 18 -2.88 -5.40 -61.90
CA VAL A 18 -3.14 -4.49 -60.79
C VAL A 18 -3.50 -5.37 -59.57
N GLY A 19 -2.49 -5.75 -58.80
CA GLY A 19 -2.66 -6.31 -57.47
C GLY A 19 -3.20 -5.20 -56.55
N CYS A 20 -4.45 -5.35 -56.11
CA CYS A 20 -4.95 -4.60 -54.99
C CYS A 20 -4.16 -5.03 -53.73
N GLU A 21 -3.06 -4.37 -53.43
CA GLU A 21 -2.53 -4.35 -52.08
C GLU A 21 -3.58 -3.61 -51.20
N ARG A 22 -4.36 -4.39 -50.46
CA ARG A 22 -5.00 -3.87 -49.27
C ARG A 22 -3.89 -3.41 -48.33
N ALA A 23 -3.55 -2.15 -48.38
CA ALA A 23 -2.84 -1.50 -47.30
C ALA A 23 -3.76 -1.64 -46.06
N GLU A 24 -3.43 -2.55 -45.16
CA GLU A 24 -3.90 -2.50 -43.79
C GLU A 24 -3.35 -1.21 -43.24
N GLN A 25 -4.21 -0.18 -43.25
CA GLN A 25 -3.99 1.02 -42.46
C GLN A 25 -4.07 0.55 -41.02
N HIS A 26 -2.91 0.23 -40.42
CA HIS A 26 -2.76 0.36 -38.98
C HIS A 26 -3.04 1.84 -38.70
N ALA A 27 -4.24 2.10 -38.23
CA ALA A 27 -4.59 3.40 -37.68
C ALA A 27 -3.52 3.67 -36.62
N ALA A 28 -2.67 4.66 -36.86
CA ALA A 28 -1.72 5.11 -35.85
C ALA A 28 -2.56 5.43 -34.61
N GLN A 29 -2.38 4.65 -33.54
CA GLN A 29 -3.07 4.88 -32.28
C GLN A 29 -2.76 6.31 -31.88
N SER A 30 -3.81 7.10 -31.61
CA SER A 30 -3.65 8.48 -31.18
C SER A 30 -2.78 8.47 -29.93
N THR A 31 -1.65 9.17 -29.97
CA THR A 31 -0.77 9.36 -28.82
C THR A 31 -1.27 10.50 -27.92
N GLN A 32 -2.35 11.17 -28.33
CA GLN A 32 -2.95 12.28 -27.57
C GLN A 32 -4.13 11.79 -26.74
N PRO A 33 -4.27 12.33 -25.49
CA PRO A 33 -5.36 11.99 -24.62
C PRO A 33 -6.75 12.24 -25.26
N ILE A 34 -7.68 11.33 -25.05
CA ILE A 34 -9.05 11.41 -25.53
C ILE A 34 -9.97 11.75 -24.36
N HIS A 35 -10.82 12.77 -24.52
CA HIS A 35 -11.80 13.14 -23.52
C HIS A 35 -13.06 12.26 -23.62
N GLY A 36 -13.53 11.76 -22.48
CA GLY A 36 -14.72 10.90 -22.39
C GLY A 36 -14.34 9.46 -22.08
N GLY A 37 -15.25 8.54 -22.42
CA GLY A 37 -15.06 7.11 -22.18
C GLY A 37 -15.20 6.69 -20.72
N THR A 38 -15.27 5.37 -20.53
CA THR A 38 -15.34 4.69 -19.22
C THR A 38 -14.16 3.75 -19.08
N LEU A 39 -13.38 3.90 -18.03
CA LEU A 39 -12.34 2.96 -17.66
C LEU A 39 -12.91 1.98 -16.63
N VAL A 40 -12.74 0.68 -16.89
CA VAL A 40 -13.09 -0.39 -15.96
C VAL A 40 -11.83 -0.86 -15.24
N TYR A 41 -11.77 -0.61 -13.94
CA TYR A 41 -10.69 -1.01 -13.05
C TYR A 41 -11.16 -2.19 -12.19
N ALA A 42 -10.39 -3.27 -12.11
CA ALA A 42 -10.74 -4.41 -11.27
C ALA A 42 -9.68 -4.65 -10.19
N THR A 43 -10.14 -4.87 -8.96
CA THR A 43 -9.31 -5.18 -7.78
C THR A 43 -9.78 -6.45 -7.09
N ASP A 44 -8.94 -7.02 -6.23
CA ASP A 44 -9.20 -8.25 -5.49
C ASP A 44 -10.14 -8.07 -4.29
N ARG A 45 -10.26 -6.84 -3.76
CA ARG A 45 -10.96 -6.59 -2.49
C ARG A 45 -11.84 -5.36 -2.52
N GLU A 46 -13.02 -5.51 -1.91
CA GLU A 46 -13.92 -4.41 -1.61
C GLU A 46 -13.46 -3.68 -0.33
N PRO A 47 -13.48 -2.33 -0.29
CA PRO A 47 -13.29 -1.58 0.95
C PRO A 47 -14.45 -1.81 1.93
N THR A 48 -14.17 -1.74 3.22
CA THR A 48 -15.22 -1.83 4.26
C THR A 48 -16.06 -0.56 4.36
N CYS A 49 -15.45 0.57 4.01
CA CYS A 49 -15.99 1.93 4.02
C CYS A 49 -15.28 2.73 2.93
N LEU A 50 -15.92 3.68 2.29
CA LEU A 50 -15.23 4.56 1.33
C LEU A 50 -14.53 5.73 2.03
N ASP A 51 -14.97 6.13 3.23
CA ASP A 51 -14.27 7.14 4.03
C ASP A 51 -12.93 6.60 4.57
N PRO A 52 -11.75 7.06 4.07
CA PRO A 52 -10.46 6.53 4.48
C PRO A 52 -10.04 6.96 5.90
N HIS A 53 -10.75 7.90 6.51
CA HIS A 53 -10.53 8.29 7.91
C HIS A 53 -11.06 7.24 8.89
N VAL A 54 -12.03 6.43 8.49
CA VAL A 54 -12.64 5.38 9.32
C VAL A 54 -11.87 4.08 9.16
N ALA A 55 -11.38 3.50 10.24
CA ALA A 55 -10.51 2.31 10.24
C ALA A 55 -9.23 2.52 9.41
N GLY A 56 -9.29 2.59 8.11
CA GLY A 56 -8.20 2.91 7.19
C GLY A 56 -7.44 1.68 6.73
N ASP A 57 -8.00 0.95 5.74
CA ASP A 57 -7.30 -0.11 5.02
C ASP A 57 -6.92 0.34 3.60
N MET A 58 -6.01 -0.40 2.94
CA MET A 58 -5.52 -0.02 1.61
C MET A 58 -6.63 0.01 0.54
N PRO A 59 -7.60 -0.92 0.48
CA PRO A 59 -8.71 -0.84 -0.47
C PRO A 59 -9.51 0.46 -0.39
N GLN A 60 -9.64 1.06 0.80
CA GLN A 60 -10.27 2.38 0.96
C GLN A 60 -9.48 3.47 0.23
N VAL A 61 -8.15 3.50 0.45
CA VAL A 61 -7.27 4.50 -0.16
C VAL A 61 -7.21 4.38 -1.67
N PHE A 62 -7.27 3.17 -2.22
CA PHE A 62 -7.25 2.98 -3.68
C PHE A 62 -8.41 3.71 -4.36
N VAL A 63 -9.60 3.65 -3.77
CA VAL A 63 -10.77 4.38 -4.31
C VAL A 63 -10.70 5.85 -3.90
N ALA A 64 -10.33 6.14 -2.64
CA ALA A 64 -10.29 7.50 -2.10
C ALA A 64 -9.35 8.43 -2.89
N GLN A 65 -8.22 7.91 -3.36
CA GLN A 65 -7.27 8.64 -4.20
C GLN A 65 -7.89 9.20 -5.49
N GLN A 66 -9.05 8.70 -5.93
CA GLN A 66 -9.73 9.17 -7.13
C GLN A 66 -10.69 10.34 -6.86
N TYR A 67 -11.13 10.55 -5.61
CA TYR A 67 -12.13 11.61 -5.29
C TYR A 67 -11.72 12.52 -4.13
N LEU A 68 -10.60 12.26 -3.45
CA LEU A 68 -10.03 13.15 -2.43
C LEU A 68 -8.71 13.74 -2.92
N ASP A 69 -8.48 14.98 -2.50
CA ASP A 69 -7.18 15.64 -2.61
C ASP A 69 -6.54 15.77 -1.23
N SER A 70 -5.22 15.82 -1.19
CA SER A 70 -4.44 16.00 0.04
C SER A 70 -4.01 17.46 0.23
N LEU A 71 -3.66 17.87 1.45
CA LEU A 71 -3.16 19.24 1.71
C LEU A 71 -1.88 19.53 0.94
N VAL A 72 -0.99 18.55 0.85
CA VAL A 72 0.29 18.63 0.14
C VAL A 72 0.45 17.43 -0.77
N SER A 73 1.28 17.55 -1.80
CA SER A 73 1.65 16.45 -2.69
C SER A 73 3.05 15.92 -2.36
N MET A 74 3.37 14.74 -2.89
CA MET A 74 4.71 14.17 -2.86
C MET A 74 5.11 13.79 -4.29
N ASP A 75 6.35 14.08 -4.68
CA ASP A 75 6.89 13.64 -5.96
C ASP A 75 7.59 12.26 -5.84
N SER A 76 8.06 11.73 -6.98
CA SER A 76 8.75 10.43 -7.05
C SER A 76 10.11 10.41 -6.32
N HIS A 77 10.62 11.55 -5.88
CA HIS A 77 11.84 11.68 -5.08
C HIS A 77 11.54 11.88 -3.59
N GLY A 78 10.26 11.81 -3.19
CA GLY A 78 9.80 12.03 -1.81
C GLY A 78 9.76 13.50 -1.40
N GLN A 79 9.89 14.44 -2.35
CA GLN A 79 9.82 15.88 -2.06
C GLN A 79 8.37 16.33 -1.90
N ILE A 80 8.10 17.04 -0.82
CA ILE A 80 6.78 17.60 -0.54
C ILE A 80 6.55 18.86 -1.37
N GLY A 81 5.45 18.88 -2.09
CA GLY A 81 5.02 20.00 -2.95
C GLY A 81 3.63 20.53 -2.57
N PRO A 82 3.24 21.67 -3.12
CA PRO A 82 1.90 22.21 -2.90
C PRO A 82 0.81 21.34 -3.53
N TRP A 83 -0.41 21.40 -2.94
CA TRP A 83 -1.64 20.89 -3.54
C TRP A 83 -2.81 21.77 -3.08
N LEU A 84 -3.66 21.29 -2.11
CA LEU A 84 -4.72 22.14 -1.54
C LEU A 84 -4.13 23.30 -0.70
N ALA A 85 -2.99 23.10 -0.03
CA ALA A 85 -2.17 24.15 0.51
C ALA A 85 -1.19 24.63 -0.57
N SER A 86 -1.21 25.92 -0.89
CA SER A 86 -0.32 26.56 -1.88
C SER A 86 1.10 26.76 -1.33
N ARG A 87 1.24 26.93 -0.03
CA ARG A 87 2.50 27.03 0.73
C ARG A 87 2.23 26.82 2.23
N TRP A 88 3.29 26.59 2.98
CA TRP A 88 3.22 26.47 4.44
C TRP A 88 4.48 27.02 5.11
N GLU A 89 4.37 27.27 6.40
CA GLU A 89 5.46 27.71 7.27
C GLU A 89 5.50 26.79 8.49
N VAL A 90 6.70 26.43 8.94
CA VAL A 90 6.89 25.62 10.14
C VAL A 90 7.63 26.43 11.19
N SER A 91 7.12 26.49 12.41
CA SER A 91 7.80 27.20 13.51
C SER A 91 9.12 26.53 13.88
N ALA A 92 10.06 27.30 14.42
CA ALA A 92 11.39 26.80 14.76
C ALA A 92 11.39 25.64 15.76
N ASP A 93 10.37 25.55 16.61
CA ASP A 93 10.16 24.46 17.56
C ASP A 93 9.49 23.20 16.92
N GLY A 94 9.10 23.27 15.63
CA GLY A 94 8.43 22.18 14.92
C GLY A 94 7.01 21.89 15.41
N LEU A 95 6.41 22.77 16.22
CA LEU A 95 5.09 22.53 16.83
C LEU A 95 3.94 23.18 16.08
N ARG A 96 4.19 24.18 15.24
CA ARG A 96 3.15 24.87 14.49
C ARG A 96 3.42 24.85 13.00
N TYR A 97 2.37 24.51 12.24
CA TYR A 97 2.36 24.49 10.77
C TYR A 97 1.27 25.45 10.31
N THR A 98 1.66 26.55 9.65
CA THR A 98 0.71 27.52 9.09
C THR A 98 0.55 27.25 7.61
N PHE A 99 -0.63 26.72 7.23
CA PHE A 99 -0.97 26.42 5.84
C PHE A 99 -1.71 27.58 5.20
N HIS A 100 -1.25 28.03 4.02
CA HIS A 100 -1.94 28.98 3.16
C HIS A 100 -2.64 28.20 2.05
N LEU A 101 -3.97 28.29 2.01
CA LEU A 101 -4.81 27.44 1.20
C LEU A 101 -5.11 28.08 -0.17
N ARG A 102 -5.42 27.23 -1.15
CA ARG A 102 -5.98 27.67 -2.43
C ARG A 102 -7.36 28.29 -2.22
N ARG A 103 -7.73 29.22 -3.13
CA ARG A 103 -9.02 29.96 -3.06
C ARG A 103 -10.01 29.53 -4.14
N ASP A 104 -9.57 28.69 -5.07
CA ASP A 104 -10.29 28.26 -6.26
C ASP A 104 -10.80 26.82 -6.14
N VAL A 105 -10.80 26.24 -4.95
CA VAL A 105 -11.18 24.85 -4.69
C VAL A 105 -12.56 24.79 -4.02
N HIS A 106 -13.39 23.86 -4.47
CA HIS A 106 -14.65 23.49 -3.82
C HIS A 106 -14.86 21.97 -3.86
N PHE A 107 -15.60 21.51 -2.88
CA PHE A 107 -16.03 20.12 -2.85
C PHE A 107 -17.14 19.87 -3.87
N THR A 108 -17.31 18.61 -4.28
CA THR A 108 -18.30 18.24 -5.31
C THR A 108 -19.75 18.35 -4.86
N ASP A 109 -20.02 18.73 -3.60
CA ASP A 109 -21.34 19.12 -3.07
C ASP A 109 -21.55 20.66 -3.07
N GLY A 110 -20.57 21.43 -3.60
CA GLY A 110 -20.61 22.88 -3.64
C GLY A 110 -20.10 23.58 -2.38
N THR A 111 -19.74 22.85 -1.31
CA THR A 111 -19.14 23.43 -0.11
C THR A 111 -17.76 24.00 -0.46
N PRO A 112 -17.40 25.23 0.00
CA PRO A 112 -16.09 25.80 -0.27
C PRO A 112 -15.00 25.06 0.52
N PHE A 113 -13.83 24.87 -0.10
CA PHE A 113 -12.63 24.46 0.61
C PHE A 113 -11.97 25.69 1.27
N ASN A 114 -11.79 25.64 2.57
CA ASN A 114 -11.24 26.74 3.36
C ASN A 114 -10.56 26.21 4.65
N ALA A 115 -10.11 27.10 5.53
CA ALA A 115 -9.44 26.75 6.78
C ALA A 115 -10.35 25.98 7.77
N GLU A 116 -11.67 26.23 7.75
CA GLU A 116 -12.62 25.46 8.56
C GLU A 116 -12.72 24.01 8.06
N ALA A 117 -12.62 23.78 6.73
CA ALA A 117 -12.59 22.42 6.19
C ALA A 117 -11.33 21.66 6.64
N VAL A 118 -10.16 22.29 6.65
CA VAL A 118 -8.92 21.68 7.18
C VAL A 118 -9.10 21.32 8.66
N LYS A 119 -9.62 22.25 9.46
CA LYS A 119 -9.90 22.00 10.87
C LYS A 119 -10.87 20.83 11.07
N ALA A 120 -11.99 20.83 10.37
CA ALA A 120 -13.00 19.78 10.48
C ALA A 120 -12.43 18.38 10.17
N ASN A 121 -11.57 18.26 9.16
CA ASN A 121 -10.94 17.00 8.79
C ASN A 121 -9.94 16.50 9.85
N LEU A 122 -9.03 17.35 10.31
CA LEU A 122 -8.05 16.96 11.33
C LEU A 122 -8.73 16.64 12.66
N ASP A 123 -9.73 17.41 13.08
CA ASP A 123 -10.53 17.13 14.28
C ASP A 123 -11.30 15.82 14.15
N HIS A 124 -11.86 15.53 12.95
CA HIS A 124 -12.55 14.27 12.67
C HIS A 124 -11.62 13.07 12.78
N MET A 125 -10.44 13.11 12.14
CA MET A 125 -9.44 12.03 12.22
C MET A 125 -8.93 11.81 13.66
N ALA A 126 -8.76 12.87 14.44
CA ALA A 126 -8.30 12.81 15.84
C ALA A 126 -9.40 12.40 16.82
N ASN A 127 -10.68 12.44 16.42
CA ASN A 127 -11.80 12.13 17.31
C ASN A 127 -11.89 10.61 17.55
N PRO A 128 -11.86 10.16 18.83
CA PRO A 128 -12.00 8.73 19.15
C PRO A 128 -13.28 8.08 18.59
N LYS A 129 -14.36 8.84 18.40
CA LYS A 129 -15.63 8.36 17.86
C LYS A 129 -15.53 7.96 16.38
N THR A 130 -14.59 8.52 15.64
CA THR A 130 -14.31 8.16 14.24
C THR A 130 -13.72 6.76 14.14
N GLN A 131 -13.08 6.27 15.21
CA GLN A 131 -12.36 5.00 15.22
C GLN A 131 -11.30 4.92 14.12
N SER A 132 -10.59 6.02 13.91
CA SER A 132 -9.53 6.15 12.92
C SER A 132 -8.27 5.46 13.42
N SER A 133 -7.98 4.25 12.94
CA SER A 133 -6.76 3.54 13.33
C SER A 133 -5.54 4.00 12.53
N THR A 134 -5.69 4.25 11.25
CA THR A 134 -4.58 4.62 10.34
C THR A 134 -4.39 6.13 10.31
N ALA A 135 -5.33 6.91 9.81
CA ALA A 135 -5.20 8.38 9.74
C ALA A 135 -5.00 9.01 11.12
N GLY A 136 -5.80 8.61 12.12
CA GLY A 136 -5.65 9.08 13.50
C GLY A 136 -4.31 8.68 14.13
N GLY A 137 -3.78 7.49 13.77
CA GLY A 137 -2.45 7.04 14.19
C GLY A 137 -1.32 7.92 13.63
N TYR A 138 -1.44 8.34 12.37
CA TYR A 138 -0.46 9.22 11.72
C TYR A 138 -0.44 10.64 12.31
N ILE A 139 -1.60 11.16 12.74
CA ILE A 139 -1.70 12.50 13.33
C ILE A 139 -1.83 12.48 14.86
N ARG A 140 -1.35 11.44 15.54
CA ARG A 140 -1.45 11.31 17.01
C ARG A 140 -0.90 12.53 17.76
N GLN A 141 0.07 13.25 17.17
CA GLN A 141 0.62 14.49 17.72
C GLN A 141 -0.29 15.70 17.51
N TYR A 142 -1.33 15.60 16.69
CA TYR A 142 -2.27 16.68 16.45
C TYR A 142 -2.94 17.13 17.77
N ARG A 143 -2.93 18.43 18.02
CA ARG A 143 -3.56 19.03 19.20
C ARG A 143 -4.78 19.85 18.82
N SER A 144 -4.65 20.74 17.85
CA SER A 144 -5.71 21.65 17.42
C SER A 144 -5.38 22.34 16.10
N THR A 145 -6.42 22.81 15.43
CA THR A 145 -6.29 23.74 14.31
C THR A 145 -6.96 25.06 14.66
N LYS A 146 -6.25 26.17 14.50
CA LYS A 146 -6.77 27.53 14.61
C LYS A 146 -6.99 28.10 13.22
N VAL A 147 -8.20 28.57 12.95
CA VAL A 147 -8.53 29.33 11.75
C VAL A 147 -8.07 30.77 11.97
N LEU A 148 -7.08 31.22 11.21
CA LEU A 148 -6.55 32.59 11.29
C LEU A 148 -7.36 33.52 10.38
N ASP A 149 -7.70 33.05 9.20
CA ASP A 149 -8.65 33.63 8.26
C ASP A 149 -9.22 32.51 7.36
N ASP A 150 -10.11 32.84 6.42
CA ASP A 150 -10.79 31.86 5.56
C ASP A 150 -9.84 30.90 4.83
N TYR A 151 -8.60 31.34 4.55
CA TYR A 151 -7.63 30.59 3.76
C TYR A 151 -6.28 30.41 4.46
N THR A 152 -6.24 30.61 5.79
CA THR A 152 -5.04 30.39 6.60
C THR A 152 -5.38 29.58 7.85
N ALA A 153 -4.85 28.36 7.92
CA ALA A 153 -5.02 27.43 9.02
C ALA A 153 -3.70 27.21 9.76
N GLU A 154 -3.65 27.43 11.09
CA GLU A 154 -2.51 27.09 11.93
C GLU A 154 -2.79 25.78 12.67
N VAL A 155 -2.06 24.74 12.33
CA VAL A 155 -2.10 23.43 12.98
C VAL A 155 -1.06 23.38 14.09
N THR A 156 -1.48 23.03 15.30
CA THR A 156 -0.60 22.88 16.46
C THR A 156 -0.45 21.40 16.82
N LEU A 157 0.77 20.95 17.01
CA LEU A 157 1.13 19.62 17.49
C LEU A 157 1.48 19.63 18.98
N ALA A 158 1.24 18.53 19.67
CA ALA A 158 1.61 18.34 21.08
C ALA A 158 3.11 18.12 21.27
N THR A 159 3.75 17.47 20.29
CA THR A 159 5.20 17.23 20.21
C THR A 159 5.66 17.43 18.77
N PRO A 160 6.93 17.78 18.51
CA PRO A 160 7.44 17.94 17.16
C PRO A 160 7.26 16.64 16.36
N TYR A 161 6.90 16.78 15.09
CA TYR A 161 6.70 15.65 14.19
C TYR A 161 7.24 15.98 12.79
N ALA A 162 8.51 15.65 12.56
CA ALA A 162 9.19 15.99 11.30
C ALA A 162 8.57 15.34 10.06
N ALA A 163 7.88 14.19 10.22
CA ALA A 163 7.18 13.51 9.12
C ALA A 163 5.73 14.01 8.91
N PHE A 164 5.31 15.11 9.54
CA PHE A 164 3.92 15.56 9.47
C PHE A 164 3.48 15.90 8.05
N LEU A 165 4.32 16.57 7.27
CA LEU A 165 3.99 16.90 5.88
C LEU A 165 3.97 15.65 5.00
N GLU A 166 4.87 14.69 5.24
CA GLU A 166 4.89 13.42 4.51
C GLU A 166 3.58 12.63 4.69
N VAL A 167 3.07 12.55 5.93
CA VAL A 167 1.79 11.83 6.15
C VAL A 167 0.60 12.59 5.59
N LEU A 168 0.62 13.93 5.59
CA LEU A 168 -0.44 14.76 4.98
C LEU A 168 -0.52 14.63 3.44
N ALA A 169 0.49 14.05 2.79
CA ALA A 169 0.47 13.75 1.36
C ALA A 169 -0.25 12.43 1.02
N GLN A 170 -0.55 11.60 2.02
CA GLN A 170 -1.18 10.30 1.80
C GLN A 170 -2.70 10.40 1.60
N GLY A 171 -3.26 9.57 0.74
CA GLY A 171 -4.70 9.47 0.51
C GLY A 171 -5.52 9.07 1.76
N PHE A 172 -4.89 8.48 2.80
CA PHE A 172 -5.54 8.26 4.10
C PHE A 172 -5.96 9.56 4.79
N LEU A 173 -5.29 10.67 4.51
CA LEU A 173 -5.54 11.99 5.08
C LEU A 173 -6.15 12.95 4.05
N GLY A 174 -6.73 12.43 2.97
CA GLY A 174 -7.43 13.21 1.97
C GLY A 174 -8.57 14.03 2.57
N ILE A 175 -8.77 15.24 2.07
CA ILE A 175 -9.69 16.22 2.65
C ILE A 175 -11.11 16.01 2.12
N GLN A 176 -12.06 15.85 3.03
CA GLN A 176 -13.49 15.67 2.76
C GLN A 176 -14.28 16.94 3.07
N SER A 177 -15.46 17.07 2.43
CA SER A 177 -16.41 18.15 2.71
C SER A 177 -16.83 18.12 4.19
N PRO A 178 -16.77 19.26 4.92
CA PRO A 178 -17.33 19.37 6.27
C PRO A 178 -18.80 18.96 6.37
N THR A 179 -19.58 19.23 5.32
CA THR A 179 -20.99 18.83 5.22
C THR A 179 -21.15 17.30 5.20
N ALA A 180 -20.25 16.60 4.49
CA ALA A 180 -20.23 15.14 4.47
C ALA A 180 -19.78 14.57 5.81
N LEU A 181 -18.74 15.12 6.42
CA LEU A 181 -18.24 14.69 7.75
C LEU A 181 -19.28 14.88 8.89
N ALA A 182 -20.25 15.78 8.71
CA ALA A 182 -21.33 16.00 9.66
C ALA A 182 -22.45 14.96 9.58
N ARG A 183 -22.46 14.10 8.56
CA ARG A 183 -23.42 12.99 8.40
C ARG A 183 -23.12 11.86 9.38
N SER A 184 -24.01 10.89 9.42
CA SER A 184 -23.71 9.62 10.10
C SER A 184 -22.49 8.93 9.47
N ARG A 185 -21.81 8.10 10.26
CA ARG A 185 -20.68 7.30 9.78
C ARG A 185 -21.05 6.45 8.57
N ASP A 186 -22.21 5.78 8.62
CA ASP A 186 -22.63 4.87 7.56
C ASP A 186 -22.92 5.62 6.26
N GLU A 187 -23.61 6.78 6.34
CA GLU A 187 -23.87 7.63 5.16
C GLU A 187 -22.57 8.14 4.55
N ASN A 188 -21.60 8.57 5.37
CA ASN A 188 -20.31 9.03 4.85
C ASN A 188 -19.46 7.88 4.30
N CYS A 189 -19.55 6.70 4.92
CA CYS A 189 -18.90 5.49 4.39
C CYS A 189 -19.41 5.10 3.01
N GLU A 190 -20.69 5.33 2.70
CA GLU A 190 -21.26 4.94 1.40
C GLU A 190 -21.12 6.01 0.34
N SER A 191 -21.13 7.27 0.74
CA SER A 191 -21.17 8.42 -0.20
C SER A 191 -20.30 9.58 0.30
N PRO A 192 -18.98 9.39 0.42
CA PRO A 192 -18.08 10.45 0.81
C PRO A 192 -18.01 11.54 -0.25
N VAL A 193 -17.68 12.78 0.18
CA VAL A 193 -17.57 13.93 -0.71
C VAL A 193 -16.19 14.55 -0.60
N GLY A 194 -15.48 14.62 -1.70
CA GLY A 194 -14.17 15.25 -1.83
C GLY A 194 -14.12 16.38 -2.83
N SER A 195 -12.94 16.93 -3.02
CA SER A 195 -12.62 17.93 -4.03
C SER A 195 -11.94 17.35 -5.27
N GLY A 196 -11.69 16.05 -5.30
CA GLY A 196 -10.87 15.37 -6.30
C GLY A 196 -11.43 15.35 -7.73
N PRO A 197 -10.66 14.76 -8.68
CA PRO A 197 -11.01 14.76 -10.11
C PRO A 197 -12.25 13.93 -10.46
N PHE A 198 -12.70 13.07 -9.55
CA PHE A 198 -13.92 12.29 -9.68
C PHE A 198 -14.78 12.44 -8.43
N LYS A 199 -16.04 12.01 -8.51
CA LYS A 199 -16.98 11.90 -7.39
C LYS A 199 -17.65 10.53 -7.41
N VAL A 200 -17.85 9.95 -6.23
CA VAL A 200 -18.61 8.71 -6.05
C VAL A 200 -20.09 8.99 -6.34
N VAL A 201 -20.69 8.16 -7.18
CA VAL A 201 -22.13 8.27 -7.50
C VAL A 201 -22.91 7.04 -7.07
N ARG A 202 -22.25 5.90 -6.94
CA ARG A 202 -22.91 4.66 -6.53
C ARG A 202 -21.89 3.68 -5.99
N TRP A 203 -22.23 3.03 -4.89
CA TRP A 203 -21.56 1.83 -4.43
C TRP A 203 -22.53 0.65 -4.42
N ASP A 204 -22.31 -0.30 -5.30
CA ASP A 204 -23.02 -1.56 -5.38
C ASP A 204 -22.20 -2.62 -4.65
N ARG A 205 -22.60 -2.94 -3.42
CA ARG A 205 -21.84 -3.80 -2.52
C ARG A 205 -21.52 -5.14 -3.16
N GLN A 206 -20.30 -5.63 -2.93
CA GLN A 206 -19.73 -6.86 -3.48
C GLN A 206 -19.60 -6.89 -5.01
N ASN A 207 -19.91 -5.79 -5.70
CA ASN A 207 -19.85 -5.69 -7.14
C ASN A 207 -18.91 -4.58 -7.59
N GLN A 208 -19.27 -3.30 -7.36
CA GLN A 208 -18.51 -2.17 -7.89
C GLN A 208 -18.78 -0.85 -7.17
N VAL A 209 -17.83 0.08 -7.34
CA VAL A 209 -18.03 1.52 -7.08
C VAL A 209 -18.01 2.25 -8.43
N GLU A 210 -18.96 3.15 -8.65
CA GLU A 210 -18.99 4.01 -9.82
C GLU A 210 -18.58 5.43 -9.45
N LEU A 211 -17.63 5.98 -10.22
CA LEU A 211 -17.18 7.35 -10.10
C LEU A 211 -17.40 8.07 -11.44
N VAL A 212 -17.81 9.33 -11.38
CA VAL A 212 -17.93 10.20 -12.54
C VAL A 212 -17.00 11.40 -12.40
N ARG A 213 -16.55 11.92 -13.54
CA ARG A 213 -15.68 13.09 -13.60
C ARG A 213 -16.27 14.28 -12.85
N ASN A 214 -15.43 14.96 -12.09
CA ASN A 214 -15.68 16.30 -11.57
C ASN A 214 -15.40 17.33 -12.70
N PRO A 215 -16.41 17.97 -13.30
CA PRO A 215 -16.18 18.87 -14.43
C PRO A 215 -15.51 20.19 -14.03
N ASP A 216 -15.55 20.53 -12.75
CA ASP A 216 -15.03 21.80 -12.22
C ASP A 216 -13.59 21.68 -11.72
N TYR A 217 -13.02 20.47 -11.74
CA TYR A 217 -11.67 20.21 -11.24
C TYR A 217 -10.60 20.97 -12.02
N ASN A 218 -9.83 21.84 -11.37
CA ASN A 218 -8.76 22.63 -11.99
C ASN A 218 -7.62 22.96 -11.02
N TRP A 219 -7.35 22.08 -10.04
CA TRP A 219 -6.35 22.29 -8.99
C TRP A 219 -5.47 21.06 -8.75
N ALA A 220 -5.15 20.35 -9.83
CA ALA A 220 -4.28 19.19 -9.77
C ALA A 220 -2.89 19.55 -9.20
N PRO A 221 -2.22 18.61 -8.50
CA PRO A 221 -0.90 18.85 -7.94
C PRO A 221 0.14 19.02 -9.05
N PRO A 222 1.31 19.62 -8.76
CA PRO A 222 2.40 19.80 -9.75
C PRO A 222 2.92 18.49 -10.35
N THR A 223 2.65 17.35 -9.71
CA THR A 223 3.00 16.02 -10.20
C THR A 223 2.08 15.50 -11.30
N ALA A 224 0.93 16.15 -11.53
CA ALA A 224 0.00 15.82 -12.60
C ALA A 224 0.53 16.23 -13.98
N GLN A 225 0.07 15.53 -15.04
CA GLN A 225 0.53 15.80 -16.41
C GLN A 225 -0.31 16.87 -17.13
N HIS A 226 -1.47 17.22 -16.58
CA HIS A 226 -2.32 18.30 -17.10
C HIS A 226 -3.03 19.04 -15.97
N GLN A 227 -3.75 20.09 -16.33
CA GLN A 227 -4.68 20.81 -15.45
C GLN A 227 -6.09 20.74 -16.06
N GLY A 228 -7.11 20.97 -15.23
CA GLY A 228 -8.51 20.88 -15.65
C GLY A 228 -9.14 19.53 -15.34
N PRO A 229 -10.35 19.25 -15.84
CA PRO A 229 -11.05 18.01 -15.58
C PRO A 229 -10.30 16.79 -16.10
N ALA A 230 -10.42 15.64 -15.40
CA ALA A 230 -9.87 14.38 -15.87
C ALA A 230 -10.31 14.03 -17.31
N TYR A 231 -9.50 13.29 -18.05
CA TYR A 231 -9.86 12.86 -19.40
C TYR A 231 -11.04 11.89 -19.39
N LEU A 232 -11.07 10.93 -18.47
CA LEU A 232 -12.15 9.94 -18.35
C LEU A 232 -13.46 10.62 -17.94
N ALA A 233 -14.59 10.17 -18.51
CA ALA A 233 -15.92 10.58 -18.07
C ALA A 233 -16.39 9.78 -16.85
N ARG A 234 -15.96 8.51 -16.74
CA ARG A 234 -16.39 7.56 -15.70
C ARG A 234 -15.30 6.55 -15.39
N ILE A 235 -15.28 6.11 -14.14
CA ILE A 235 -14.56 4.92 -13.68
C ILE A 235 -15.57 3.94 -13.11
N VAL A 236 -15.48 2.67 -13.52
CA VAL A 236 -16.18 1.54 -12.90
C VAL A 236 -15.15 0.72 -12.16
N TRP A 237 -15.18 0.79 -10.83
CA TRP A 237 -14.25 0.11 -9.94
C TRP A 237 -14.85 -1.21 -9.48
N LYS A 238 -14.48 -2.33 -10.14
CA LYS A 238 -15.03 -3.67 -9.92
C LYS A 238 -14.27 -4.46 -8.85
N PHE A 239 -14.99 -5.32 -8.14
CA PHE A 239 -14.42 -6.27 -7.19
C PHE A 239 -14.46 -7.68 -7.79
N ILE A 240 -13.32 -8.16 -8.30
CA ILE A 240 -13.14 -9.51 -8.85
C ILE A 240 -12.13 -10.23 -7.96
N GLN A 241 -12.62 -10.99 -6.99
CA GLN A 241 -11.78 -11.62 -5.96
C GLN A 241 -10.88 -12.72 -6.54
N GLU A 242 -11.44 -13.56 -7.44
CA GLU A 242 -10.69 -14.68 -8.01
C GLU A 242 -9.59 -14.20 -8.97
N PRO A 243 -8.29 -14.48 -8.68
CA PRO A 243 -7.17 -13.96 -9.48
C PRO A 243 -7.20 -14.38 -10.95
N SER A 244 -7.56 -15.64 -11.23
CA SER A 244 -7.63 -16.17 -12.59
C SER A 244 -8.73 -15.52 -13.42
N VAL A 245 -9.91 -15.26 -12.81
CA VAL A 245 -11.02 -14.56 -13.45
C VAL A 245 -10.63 -13.11 -13.72
N ARG A 246 -9.98 -12.45 -12.76
CA ARG A 246 -9.53 -11.05 -12.93
C ARG A 246 -8.53 -10.92 -14.07
N PHE A 247 -7.56 -11.82 -14.19
CA PHE A 247 -6.60 -11.81 -15.29
C PHE A 247 -7.24 -12.18 -16.63
N ALA A 248 -8.14 -13.17 -16.68
CA ALA A 248 -8.88 -13.53 -17.89
C ALA A 248 -9.74 -12.36 -18.42
N SER A 249 -10.41 -11.61 -17.54
CA SER A 249 -11.18 -10.42 -17.91
C SER A 249 -10.30 -9.32 -18.54
N LEU A 250 -9.05 -9.15 -18.06
CA LEU A 250 -8.09 -8.24 -18.68
C LEU A 250 -7.71 -8.72 -20.08
N GLN A 251 -7.38 -10.01 -20.25
CA GLN A 251 -6.98 -10.57 -21.54
C GLN A 251 -8.12 -10.48 -22.57
N ALA A 252 -9.37 -10.56 -22.12
CA ALA A 252 -10.55 -10.42 -22.97
C ALA A 252 -10.90 -8.95 -23.29
N GLY A 253 -10.23 -7.98 -22.66
CA GLY A 253 -10.55 -6.55 -22.80
C GLY A 253 -11.88 -6.14 -22.13
N GLU A 254 -12.43 -6.97 -21.23
CA GLU A 254 -13.63 -6.67 -20.46
C GLU A 254 -13.35 -5.68 -19.31
N VAL A 255 -12.10 -5.67 -18.83
CA VAL A 255 -11.56 -4.67 -17.90
C VAL A 255 -10.32 -4.04 -18.51
N ASP A 256 -10.08 -2.77 -18.20
CA ASP A 256 -8.97 -1.99 -18.76
C ASP A 256 -7.72 -2.07 -17.89
N VAL A 257 -7.92 -2.17 -16.58
CA VAL A 257 -6.82 -2.25 -15.61
C VAL A 257 -7.20 -3.26 -14.55
N ILE A 258 -6.26 -4.11 -14.17
CA ILE A 258 -6.38 -4.95 -12.99
C ILE A 258 -5.31 -4.60 -11.97
N GLU A 259 -5.67 -4.58 -10.69
CA GLU A 259 -4.74 -4.59 -9.57
C GLU A 259 -4.56 -6.00 -9.03
N ALA A 260 -3.49 -6.19 -8.24
CA ALA A 260 -3.11 -7.48 -7.69
C ALA A 260 -3.01 -8.56 -8.77
N LEU A 261 -2.32 -8.21 -9.90
CA LEU A 261 -1.98 -9.19 -10.92
C LEU A 261 -1.32 -10.40 -10.26
N PRO A 262 -1.87 -11.62 -10.44
CA PRO A 262 -1.35 -12.79 -9.75
C PRO A 262 0.06 -13.16 -10.25
N PRO A 263 0.99 -13.52 -9.36
CA PRO A 263 2.39 -13.80 -9.72
C PRO A 263 2.56 -14.86 -10.80
N GLU A 264 1.73 -15.90 -10.78
CA GLU A 264 1.70 -16.96 -11.78
C GLU A 264 1.32 -16.47 -13.19
N SER A 265 0.70 -15.30 -13.29
CA SER A 265 0.28 -14.70 -14.56
C SER A 265 1.28 -13.67 -15.10
N HIS A 266 2.31 -13.30 -14.36
CA HIS A 266 3.26 -12.26 -14.78
C HIS A 266 3.95 -12.61 -16.10
N GLU A 267 4.39 -13.85 -16.26
CA GLU A 267 5.05 -14.30 -17.50
C GLU A 267 4.08 -14.29 -18.69
N ALA A 268 2.84 -14.73 -18.50
CA ALA A 268 1.80 -14.67 -19.54
C ALA A 268 1.45 -13.21 -19.91
N ALA A 269 1.38 -12.32 -18.91
CA ALA A 269 1.13 -10.90 -19.13
C ALA A 269 2.28 -10.23 -19.89
N ARG A 270 3.56 -10.52 -19.56
CA ARG A 270 4.74 -9.98 -20.27
C ARG A 270 4.82 -10.42 -21.73
N ARG A 271 4.28 -11.60 -22.06
CA ARG A 271 4.24 -12.11 -23.43
C ARG A 271 3.04 -11.61 -24.25
N ASN A 272 2.05 -11.06 -23.59
CA ASN A 272 0.86 -10.54 -24.25
C ASN A 272 1.12 -9.12 -24.76
N PRO A 273 1.16 -8.87 -26.10
CA PRO A 273 1.42 -7.54 -26.64
C PRO A 273 0.30 -6.54 -26.37
N ASP A 274 -0.84 -7.01 -25.88
CA ASP A 274 -2.01 -6.19 -25.56
C ASP A 274 -2.06 -5.78 -24.07
N VAL A 275 -1.05 -6.15 -23.26
CA VAL A 275 -1.00 -5.90 -21.82
C VAL A 275 0.32 -5.28 -21.42
N ASP A 276 0.26 -4.11 -20.82
CA ASP A 276 1.39 -3.46 -20.14
C ASP A 276 1.38 -3.78 -18.64
N LEU A 277 2.57 -3.81 -18.02
CA LEU A 277 2.74 -4.07 -16.60
C LEU A 277 3.35 -2.89 -15.87
N ILE A 278 2.77 -2.54 -14.73
CA ILE A 278 3.40 -1.67 -13.73
C ILE A 278 3.58 -2.47 -12.45
N ILE A 279 4.82 -2.60 -11.99
CA ILE A 279 5.16 -3.25 -10.72
C ILE A 279 5.99 -2.27 -9.90
N ALA A 280 5.48 -1.87 -8.73
CA ALA A 280 6.17 -0.95 -7.84
C ALA A 280 6.03 -1.42 -6.39
N GLN A 281 7.15 -1.41 -5.66
CA GLN A 281 7.12 -1.73 -4.23
C GLN A 281 6.49 -0.59 -3.45
N ARG A 282 5.68 -0.93 -2.45
CA ARG A 282 5.07 0.02 -1.53
C ARG A 282 6.01 0.30 -0.35
N PRO A 283 6.09 1.56 0.10
CA PRO A 283 6.85 1.90 1.29
C PRO A 283 6.15 1.41 2.58
N GLY A 284 6.92 1.27 3.64
CA GLY A 284 6.45 0.88 4.97
C GLY A 284 7.10 -0.39 5.50
N ASN A 285 6.39 -1.11 6.35
CA ASN A 285 6.85 -2.38 6.91
C ASN A 285 6.43 -3.55 6.00
N PRO A 286 7.36 -4.45 5.63
CA PRO A 286 7.08 -5.60 4.77
C PRO A 286 6.01 -6.55 5.34
N THR A 287 5.49 -7.42 4.51
CA THR A 287 4.67 -8.57 4.97
C THR A 287 5.49 -9.41 5.94
N ASN A 288 4.89 -9.78 7.04
CA ASN A 288 5.58 -10.41 8.15
C ASN A 288 4.65 -11.24 9.05
N GLY A 289 5.27 -12.02 9.93
CA GLY A 289 4.66 -12.55 11.14
C GLY A 289 5.28 -11.86 12.36
N THR A 290 4.52 -11.02 13.04
CA THR A 290 4.96 -10.33 14.26
C THR A 290 4.77 -11.24 15.47
N PHE A 291 5.85 -11.41 16.26
CA PHE A 291 5.83 -12.23 17.47
C PHE A 291 5.17 -11.50 18.64
N ASN A 292 4.39 -12.20 19.42
CA ASN A 292 3.84 -11.72 20.69
C ASN A 292 4.87 -11.97 21.81
N LEU A 293 5.62 -10.95 22.18
CA LEU A 293 6.68 -11.02 23.21
C LEU A 293 6.09 -11.14 24.64
N ARG A 294 4.81 -10.96 24.83
CA ARG A 294 4.12 -11.06 26.11
C ARG A 294 3.77 -12.50 26.49
N ARG A 295 4.06 -13.45 25.60
CA ARG A 295 3.69 -14.87 25.74
C ARG A 295 4.90 -15.77 25.53
N ALA A 296 5.15 -16.68 26.49
CA ALA A 296 6.12 -17.75 26.28
C ALA A 296 5.69 -18.67 25.13
N PRO A 297 6.63 -19.16 24.31
CA PRO A 297 8.08 -19.04 24.48
C PRO A 297 8.71 -17.84 23.74
N PHE A 298 7.92 -16.91 23.18
CA PHE A 298 8.39 -15.78 22.37
C PHE A 298 8.88 -14.57 23.20
N ASP A 299 8.78 -14.61 24.50
CA ASP A 299 9.50 -13.73 25.43
C ASP A 299 11.02 -13.97 25.38
N ASP A 300 11.47 -15.19 25.02
CA ASP A 300 12.90 -15.53 24.84
C ASP A 300 13.36 -15.20 23.40
N ILE A 301 14.30 -14.27 23.29
CA ILE A 301 14.88 -13.85 22.00
C ILE A 301 15.51 -15.01 21.21
N ARG A 302 16.11 -16.01 21.91
CA ARG A 302 16.72 -17.18 21.26
C ARG A 302 15.68 -18.01 20.52
N VAL A 303 14.47 -18.11 21.05
CA VAL A 303 13.36 -18.82 20.40
C VAL A 303 12.87 -18.03 19.18
N ARG A 304 12.78 -16.69 19.27
CA ARG A 304 12.41 -15.86 18.12
C ARG A 304 13.44 -15.97 17.00
N GLU A 305 14.75 -15.82 17.33
CA GLU A 305 15.83 -15.99 16.36
C GLU A 305 15.79 -17.39 15.75
N ALA A 306 15.61 -18.43 16.56
CA ALA A 306 15.55 -19.80 16.07
C ALA A 306 14.40 -20.03 15.08
N LEU A 307 13.21 -19.48 15.34
CA LEU A 307 12.09 -19.58 14.39
C LEU A 307 12.44 -18.86 13.09
N VAL A 308 12.95 -17.65 13.15
CA VAL A 308 13.37 -16.88 11.97
C VAL A 308 14.43 -17.63 11.16
N ARG A 309 15.47 -18.17 11.81
CA ARG A 309 16.55 -18.92 11.17
C ARG A 309 16.11 -20.27 10.60
N SER A 310 15.02 -20.85 11.11
CA SER A 310 14.46 -22.13 10.62
C SER A 310 13.46 -21.97 9.47
N ALA A 311 13.07 -20.75 9.14
CA ALA A 311 12.13 -20.43 8.08
C ALA A 311 12.84 -20.16 6.75
N ASP A 312 12.76 -21.07 5.77
CA ASP A 312 13.27 -20.85 4.42
C ASP A 312 12.30 -19.97 3.60
N VAL A 313 12.25 -18.69 3.95
CA VAL A 313 11.39 -17.73 3.28
C VAL A 313 11.81 -17.50 1.83
N GLU A 314 13.11 -17.50 1.54
CA GLU A 314 13.59 -17.31 0.15
C GLU A 314 13.17 -18.48 -0.75
N GLY A 315 13.32 -19.73 -0.28
CA GLY A 315 12.85 -20.91 -0.99
C GLY A 315 11.34 -20.90 -1.19
N ALA A 316 10.58 -20.50 -0.16
CA ALA A 316 9.14 -20.36 -0.25
C ALA A 316 8.70 -19.29 -1.26
N LEU A 317 9.34 -18.12 -1.29
CA LEU A 317 9.06 -17.07 -2.28
C LEU A 317 9.34 -17.52 -3.71
N LYS A 318 10.46 -18.22 -3.95
CA LYS A 318 10.78 -18.78 -5.27
C LYS A 318 9.75 -19.80 -5.72
N SER A 319 9.28 -20.65 -4.81
CA SER A 319 8.32 -21.71 -5.10
C SER A 319 6.90 -21.18 -5.31
N VAL A 320 6.43 -20.27 -4.43
CA VAL A 320 5.04 -19.79 -4.42
C VAL A 320 4.82 -18.62 -5.37
N TYR A 321 5.81 -17.72 -5.46
CA TYR A 321 5.71 -16.50 -6.25
C TYR A 321 6.64 -16.48 -7.47
N PHE A 322 7.18 -17.63 -7.86
CA PHE A 322 8.00 -17.80 -9.06
C PHE A 322 9.20 -16.85 -9.18
N GLY A 323 9.70 -16.37 -8.02
CA GLY A 323 10.77 -15.37 -7.95
C GLY A 323 10.35 -13.92 -8.23
N GLU A 324 9.05 -13.66 -8.42
CA GLU A 324 8.51 -12.32 -8.70
C GLU A 324 8.50 -11.41 -7.46
N PHE A 325 8.61 -11.98 -6.26
CA PHE A 325 8.64 -11.24 -5.02
C PHE A 325 10.04 -11.32 -4.40
N PRO A 326 10.70 -10.17 -4.21
CA PRO A 326 12.00 -10.16 -3.53
C PRO A 326 11.84 -10.51 -2.05
N ARG A 327 12.85 -11.13 -1.48
CA ARG A 327 12.96 -11.33 -0.03
C ARG A 327 13.15 -9.97 0.67
N SER A 328 12.51 -9.78 1.81
CA SER A 328 12.82 -8.70 2.73
C SER A 328 13.26 -9.27 4.07
N GLY A 329 14.45 -8.89 4.53
CA GLY A 329 15.01 -9.33 5.83
C GLY A 329 14.95 -8.24 6.89
N GLY A 330 14.83 -6.98 6.48
CA GLY A 330 14.75 -5.82 7.37
C GLY A 330 13.33 -5.43 7.76
N PRO A 331 13.17 -4.52 8.75
CA PRO A 331 11.87 -4.06 9.22
C PRO A 331 11.22 -3.00 8.32
N LEU A 332 11.93 -2.48 7.31
CA LEU A 332 11.44 -1.52 6.33
C LEU A 332 11.52 -2.09 4.90
N SER A 333 10.54 -1.73 4.07
CA SER A 333 10.59 -1.95 2.62
C SER A 333 11.64 -1.04 1.97
N VAL A 334 12.28 -1.52 0.90
CA VAL A 334 13.29 -0.75 0.13
C VAL A 334 12.72 0.57 -0.43
N ALA A 335 11.42 0.66 -0.63
CA ALA A 335 10.75 1.89 -1.07
C ALA A 335 10.56 2.92 0.06
N THR A 336 10.86 2.58 1.31
CA THR A 336 10.69 3.48 2.46
C THR A 336 11.87 4.45 2.56
N PRO A 337 11.63 5.75 2.78
CA PRO A 337 12.73 6.67 3.08
C PRO A 337 13.60 6.17 4.23
N PHE A 338 14.91 6.40 4.14
CA PHE A 338 15.92 5.95 5.13
C PHE A 338 16.02 4.43 5.34
N TYR A 339 15.44 3.61 4.43
CA TYR A 339 15.72 2.19 4.40
C TYR A 339 17.23 1.91 4.35
N SER A 340 17.66 0.84 5.03
CA SER A 340 19.04 0.34 4.94
C SER A 340 19.07 -1.13 4.50
N GLY A 341 19.84 -1.43 3.46
CA GLY A 341 20.08 -2.79 2.99
C GLY A 341 20.94 -3.65 3.92
N ASP A 342 21.58 -3.04 4.93
CA ASP A 342 22.45 -3.76 5.88
C ASP A 342 21.69 -4.85 6.67
N PHE A 343 20.36 -4.72 6.77
CA PHE A 343 19.52 -5.64 7.54
C PHE A 343 18.84 -6.72 6.71
N GLU A 344 19.00 -6.72 5.38
CA GLU A 344 18.35 -7.70 4.49
C GLU A 344 18.76 -9.13 4.78
N ARG A 345 19.99 -9.35 5.25
CA ARG A 345 20.51 -10.66 5.61
C ARG A 345 20.38 -11.02 7.08
N SER A 346 19.77 -10.15 7.89
CA SER A 346 19.61 -10.39 9.33
C SER A 346 18.75 -11.63 9.64
N GLN A 347 17.96 -12.08 8.67
CA GLN A 347 17.01 -13.18 8.79
C GLN A 347 17.30 -14.31 7.78
N ASP A 348 18.56 -14.52 7.40
CA ASP A 348 18.96 -15.61 6.51
C ASP A 348 18.61 -16.98 7.12
N TYR A 349 18.19 -17.91 6.27
CA TYR A 349 17.91 -19.29 6.65
C TYR A 349 19.18 -20.01 7.14
N ASP A 350 19.15 -20.48 8.37
CA ASP A 350 20.25 -21.22 9.03
C ASP A 350 19.67 -22.21 10.05
N PRO A 351 19.21 -23.40 9.61
CA PRO A 351 18.60 -24.38 10.51
C PRO A 351 19.59 -24.95 11.54
N ALA A 352 20.89 -24.92 11.28
CA ALA A 352 21.91 -25.36 12.23
C ALA A 352 22.01 -24.38 13.40
N ARG A 353 22.07 -23.08 13.12
CA ARG A 353 22.02 -22.03 14.14
C ARG A 353 20.71 -22.06 14.91
N ALA A 354 19.57 -22.25 14.21
CA ALA A 354 18.28 -22.39 14.84
C ALA A 354 18.25 -23.54 15.87
N ALA A 355 18.77 -24.71 15.50
CA ALA A 355 18.85 -25.85 16.41
C ALA A 355 19.73 -25.55 17.65
N ALA A 356 20.90 -24.93 17.46
CA ALA A 356 21.77 -24.53 18.56
C ALA A 356 21.10 -23.55 19.54
N LEU A 357 20.41 -22.54 19.01
CA LEU A 357 19.66 -21.56 19.83
C LEU A 357 18.57 -22.22 20.67
N LEU A 358 17.86 -23.21 20.10
CA LEU A 358 16.83 -23.96 20.84
C LEU A 358 17.46 -24.82 21.95
N ASP A 359 18.63 -25.41 21.70
CA ASP A 359 19.40 -26.14 22.73
C ASP A 359 19.83 -25.20 23.86
N GLU A 360 20.40 -24.03 23.53
CA GLU A 360 20.77 -22.96 24.48
C GLU A 360 19.56 -22.45 25.29
N ALA A 361 18.35 -22.43 24.68
CA ALA A 361 17.12 -22.04 25.34
C ALA A 361 16.50 -23.16 26.18
N GLY A 362 17.08 -24.37 26.17
CA GLY A 362 16.64 -25.53 26.95
C GLY A 362 15.55 -26.39 26.29
N TRP A 363 15.30 -26.23 24.99
CA TRP A 363 14.38 -27.07 24.22
C TRP A 363 15.11 -28.28 23.63
N THR A 364 15.65 -29.14 24.48
CA THR A 364 16.57 -30.22 24.11
C THR A 364 15.94 -31.58 23.90
N SER A 365 14.77 -31.83 24.53
CA SER A 365 14.04 -33.09 24.37
C SER A 365 13.13 -33.03 23.13
N ARG A 366 12.71 -34.22 22.63
CA ARG A 366 11.72 -34.34 21.57
C ARG A 366 10.60 -35.31 21.96
N ASP A 367 9.40 -35.03 21.50
CA ASP A 367 8.26 -35.98 21.65
C ASP A 367 8.27 -37.05 20.55
N SER A 368 7.26 -37.93 20.57
CA SER A 368 7.12 -39.01 19.60
C SER A 368 6.92 -38.55 18.15
N GLU A 369 6.50 -37.31 17.93
CA GLU A 369 6.30 -36.70 16.60
C GLU A 369 7.52 -35.93 16.12
N GLY A 370 8.57 -35.86 16.96
CA GLY A 370 9.82 -35.17 16.65
C GLY A 370 9.87 -33.68 17.00
N TYR A 371 8.82 -33.13 17.60
CA TYR A 371 8.79 -31.74 18.05
C TYR A 371 9.60 -31.57 19.33
N ARG A 372 10.29 -30.45 19.46
CA ARG A 372 11.07 -30.11 20.66
C ARG A 372 10.16 -29.86 21.86
N THR A 373 10.65 -30.30 23.04
CA THR A 373 9.92 -30.12 24.30
C THR A 373 10.83 -29.57 25.39
N LYS A 374 10.23 -28.81 26.32
CA LYS A 374 10.86 -28.30 27.55
C LYS A 374 9.89 -28.44 28.70
N GLY A 375 10.27 -29.15 29.76
CA GLY A 375 9.37 -29.39 30.90
C GLY A 375 8.07 -30.13 30.53
N GLY A 376 8.13 -30.99 29.51
CA GLY A 376 6.94 -31.71 29.00
C GLY A 376 6.02 -30.91 28.07
N GLN A 377 6.31 -29.62 27.87
CA GLN A 377 5.56 -28.78 26.94
C GLN A 377 6.22 -28.78 25.56
N ARG A 378 5.43 -28.91 24.49
CA ARG A 378 5.87 -28.83 23.10
C ARG A 378 6.20 -27.39 22.71
N LEU A 379 7.28 -27.20 21.94
CA LEU A 379 7.59 -25.93 21.31
C LEU A 379 6.61 -25.67 20.17
N ARG A 380 5.60 -24.88 20.46
CA ARG A 380 4.47 -24.64 19.58
C ARG A 380 4.25 -23.15 19.39
N ALA A 381 3.92 -22.73 18.15
CA ALA A 381 3.58 -21.38 17.78
C ALA A 381 2.26 -21.36 17.00
N VAL A 382 1.31 -20.54 17.42
CA VAL A 382 0.02 -20.31 16.74
C VAL A 382 0.10 -19.05 15.92
N VAL A 383 -0.06 -19.19 14.59
CA VAL A 383 -0.12 -18.10 13.63
C VAL A 383 -1.58 -17.78 13.34
N LEU A 384 -2.01 -16.55 13.58
CA LEU A 384 -3.35 -16.11 13.20
C LEU A 384 -3.41 -15.85 11.69
N ILE A 385 -4.27 -16.57 10.98
CA ILE A 385 -4.52 -16.41 9.54
C ILE A 385 -5.96 -15.95 9.35
N GLY A 386 -6.17 -14.75 8.86
CA GLY A 386 -7.51 -14.21 8.57
C GLY A 386 -8.09 -14.77 7.27
N ALA A 387 -9.42 -14.76 7.15
CA ALA A 387 -10.12 -15.27 5.97
C ALA A 387 -9.80 -14.52 4.67
N ARG A 388 -9.30 -13.27 4.78
CA ARG A 388 -8.86 -12.45 3.63
C ARG A 388 -7.40 -12.65 3.23
N THR A 389 -6.66 -13.55 3.90
CA THR A 389 -5.30 -13.88 3.52
C THR A 389 -5.29 -14.54 2.13
N PRO A 390 -4.52 -14.02 1.16
CA PRO A 390 -4.45 -14.62 -0.16
C PRO A 390 -3.99 -16.09 -0.11
N PRO A 391 -4.52 -16.97 -0.97
CA PRO A 391 -4.10 -18.38 -1.01
C PRO A 391 -2.58 -18.58 -1.17
N SER A 392 -1.93 -17.74 -1.97
CA SER A 392 -0.47 -17.76 -2.14
C SER A 392 0.27 -17.43 -0.84
N GLU A 393 -0.23 -16.50 -0.04
CA GLU A 393 0.37 -16.17 1.26
C GLU A 393 0.17 -17.32 2.27
N LEU A 394 -0.99 -17.97 2.25
CA LEU A 394 -1.21 -19.18 3.05
C LEU A 394 -0.21 -20.28 2.67
N THR A 395 -0.03 -20.52 1.36
CA THR A 395 0.94 -21.53 0.87
C THR A 395 2.39 -21.17 1.26
N LEU A 396 2.75 -19.88 1.29
CA LEU A 396 4.05 -19.44 1.81
C LEU A 396 4.21 -19.86 3.29
N TRP A 397 3.19 -19.62 4.12
CA TRP A 397 3.22 -20.01 5.52
C TRP A 397 3.25 -21.52 5.72
N GLU A 398 2.61 -22.32 4.85
CA GLU A 398 2.69 -23.79 4.85
C GLU A 398 4.12 -24.28 4.57
N GLN A 399 4.85 -23.60 3.67
CA GLN A 399 6.27 -23.91 3.42
C GLN A 399 7.17 -23.51 4.60
N VAL A 400 6.90 -22.37 5.22
CA VAL A 400 7.58 -21.98 6.48
C VAL A 400 7.30 -23.01 7.57
N GLN A 401 6.08 -23.49 7.71
CA GLN A 401 5.71 -24.56 8.63
C GLN A 401 6.53 -25.84 8.38
N ALA A 402 6.68 -26.24 7.12
CA ALA A 402 7.43 -27.44 6.75
C ALA A 402 8.93 -27.33 7.12
N THR A 403 9.55 -26.16 6.93
CA THR A 403 10.97 -25.95 7.24
C THR A 403 11.22 -25.80 8.75
N THR A 404 10.36 -25.10 9.49
CA THR A 404 10.46 -24.96 10.94
C THR A 404 10.27 -26.30 11.67
N ARG A 405 9.44 -27.21 11.12
CA ARG A 405 9.28 -28.59 11.63
C ARG A 405 10.59 -29.36 11.63
N GLN A 406 11.47 -29.16 10.67
CA GLN A 406 12.76 -29.88 10.58
C GLN A 406 13.65 -29.64 11.81
N VAL A 407 13.58 -28.47 12.41
CA VAL A 407 14.31 -28.15 13.65
C VAL A 407 13.48 -28.49 14.91
N GLY A 408 12.22 -28.93 14.75
CA GLY A 408 11.36 -29.39 15.83
C GLY A 408 10.41 -28.34 16.40
N ILE A 409 10.08 -27.29 15.64
CA ILE A 409 9.06 -26.30 16.00
C ILE A 409 7.72 -26.71 15.39
N GLU A 410 6.64 -26.77 16.18
CA GLU A 410 5.27 -26.93 15.70
C GLU A 410 4.69 -25.56 15.38
N LEU A 411 4.56 -25.24 14.10
CA LEU A 411 3.85 -24.04 13.65
C LEU A 411 2.42 -24.40 13.30
N VAL A 412 1.42 -23.78 13.95
CA VAL A 412 0.00 -24.04 13.73
C VAL A 412 -0.60 -22.86 12.98
N LEU A 413 -1.04 -23.09 11.75
CA LEU A 413 -1.72 -22.08 10.93
C LEU A 413 -3.22 -22.09 11.27
N ASP A 414 -3.63 -21.18 12.15
CA ASP A 414 -5.00 -21.12 12.67
C ASP A 414 -5.86 -20.18 11.82
N GLN A 415 -6.59 -20.76 10.87
CA GLN A 415 -7.42 -20.03 9.92
C GLN A 415 -8.79 -19.71 10.53
N MET A 416 -9.19 -18.45 10.49
CA MET A 416 -10.42 -17.99 11.10
C MET A 416 -11.00 -16.75 10.40
N SER A 417 -12.22 -16.36 10.75
CA SER A 417 -12.80 -15.10 10.29
C SER A 417 -12.02 -13.89 10.80
N ASP A 418 -12.03 -12.78 10.06
CA ASP A 418 -11.34 -11.54 10.45
C ASP A 418 -11.86 -10.99 11.80
N ALA A 419 -13.13 -11.21 12.11
CA ALA A 419 -13.71 -10.87 13.41
C ALA A 419 -13.08 -11.67 14.56
N GLN A 420 -12.82 -12.96 14.34
CA GLN A 420 -12.12 -13.81 15.31
C GLN A 420 -10.66 -13.40 15.46
N VAL A 421 -9.96 -13.08 14.35
CA VAL A 421 -8.59 -12.54 14.40
C VAL A 421 -8.56 -11.28 15.27
N THR A 422 -9.47 -10.33 15.02
CA THR A 422 -9.58 -9.08 15.79
C THR A 422 -9.84 -9.34 17.26
N SER A 423 -10.75 -10.27 17.58
CA SER A 423 -11.07 -10.63 18.97
C SER A 423 -9.88 -11.26 19.70
N ARG A 424 -9.19 -12.21 19.06
CA ARG A 424 -7.99 -12.84 19.64
C ARG A 424 -6.84 -11.87 19.79
N GLN A 425 -6.67 -10.97 18.82
CA GLN A 425 -5.67 -9.89 18.90
C GLN A 425 -5.96 -8.96 20.09
N ALA A 426 -7.22 -8.53 20.29
CA ALA A 426 -7.62 -7.73 21.43
C ALA A 426 -7.33 -8.40 22.77
N ALA A 427 -7.47 -9.72 22.83
CA ALA A 427 -7.16 -10.53 24.02
C ALA A 427 -5.66 -10.89 24.16
N TRP A 428 -4.80 -10.54 23.20
CA TRP A 428 -3.41 -11.00 23.11
C TRP A 428 -3.27 -12.54 23.05
N ASP A 429 -4.28 -13.24 22.54
CA ASP A 429 -4.32 -14.69 22.43
C ASP A 429 -3.79 -15.18 21.08
N TYR A 430 -2.49 -15.02 20.87
CA TYR A 430 -1.73 -15.51 19.70
C TYR A 430 -0.24 -15.55 20.02
N ASP A 431 0.52 -16.30 19.22
CA ASP A 431 1.97 -16.30 19.26
C ASP A 431 2.56 -15.48 18.11
N ILE A 432 1.95 -15.57 16.93
CA ILE A 432 2.35 -14.82 15.73
C ILE A 432 1.12 -14.22 15.07
N ARG A 433 1.19 -12.95 14.69
CA ARG A 433 0.18 -12.27 13.90
C ARG A 433 0.76 -11.90 12.54
N THR A 434 0.11 -12.34 11.46
CA THR A 434 0.46 -11.93 10.10
C THR A 434 -0.01 -10.50 9.79
N GLY A 435 0.77 -9.76 9.00
CA GLY A 435 0.38 -8.41 8.59
C GLY A 435 1.48 -7.66 7.84
N TYR A 436 1.19 -6.41 7.52
CA TYR A 436 2.10 -5.43 6.93
C TYR A 436 1.59 -4.03 7.28
N TRP A 437 2.40 -3.00 7.03
CA TRP A 437 1.98 -1.61 7.20
C TRP A 437 2.56 -0.72 6.09
N ASN A 438 1.69 -0.20 5.21
CA ASN A 438 2.12 0.73 4.17
C ASN A 438 2.06 2.18 4.66
N THR A 439 3.17 2.89 4.51
CA THR A 439 3.30 4.32 4.80
C THR A 439 4.55 4.87 4.10
N ASN A 440 4.51 6.13 3.72
CA ASN A 440 5.61 6.81 3.05
C ASN A 440 6.72 7.33 3.98
N THR A 441 6.73 6.93 5.23
CA THR A 441 7.69 7.39 6.23
C THR A 441 8.24 6.22 7.06
N PRO A 442 9.52 6.24 7.48
CA PRO A 442 10.10 5.25 8.37
C PRO A 442 9.52 5.31 9.79
N ASP A 443 8.66 6.29 10.09
CA ASP A 443 7.95 6.40 11.36
C ASP A 443 7.02 5.21 11.66
N VAL A 444 6.78 4.37 10.66
CA VAL A 444 6.13 3.07 10.88
C VAL A 444 6.77 2.27 12.01
N LEU A 445 8.09 2.36 12.19
CA LEU A 445 8.80 1.66 13.29
C LEU A 445 8.31 2.12 14.67
N ARG A 446 7.98 3.41 14.82
CA ARG A 446 7.39 3.93 16.05
C ARG A 446 5.98 3.35 16.27
N ILE A 447 5.18 3.34 15.21
CA ILE A 447 3.78 2.87 15.27
C ILE A 447 3.72 1.40 15.65
N ILE A 448 4.60 0.56 15.08
CA ILE A 448 4.52 -0.90 15.24
C ILE A 448 5.36 -1.46 16.39
N PHE A 449 6.29 -0.68 16.98
CA PHE A 449 7.22 -1.22 17.98
C PHE A 449 7.40 -0.38 19.24
N THR A 450 6.87 0.86 19.35
CA THR A 450 7.02 1.61 20.60
C THR A 450 5.94 1.25 21.62
N SER A 451 6.27 1.43 22.89
CA SER A 451 5.40 1.16 24.02
C SER A 451 4.10 1.98 23.98
N ALA A 452 4.16 3.20 23.42
CA ALA A 452 3.01 4.10 23.27
C ALA A 452 1.86 3.53 22.42
N PHE A 453 2.13 2.53 21.60
CA PHE A 453 1.15 1.87 20.72
C PHE A 453 0.76 0.46 21.19
N VAL A 454 1.26 0.00 22.33
CA VAL A 454 0.81 -1.24 22.96
C VAL A 454 -0.56 -1.01 23.59
N GLN A 455 -1.57 -1.71 23.09
CA GLN A 455 -2.93 -1.62 23.64
C GLN A 455 -3.09 -2.54 24.86
N PRO A 456 -3.85 -2.15 25.89
CA PRO A 456 -4.25 -3.04 26.96
C PRO A 456 -5.07 -4.23 26.44
N ALA A 457 -5.00 -5.36 27.13
CA ALA A 457 -5.84 -6.51 26.82
C ALA A 457 -7.33 -6.15 26.97
N GLY A 458 -8.16 -6.63 26.01
CA GLY A 458 -9.59 -6.39 25.98
C GLY A 458 -9.99 -5.06 25.32
N VAL A 459 -9.03 -4.20 24.94
CA VAL A 459 -9.32 -3.03 24.11
C VAL A 459 -9.52 -3.49 22.67
N GLY A 460 -10.72 -3.24 22.13
CA GLY A 460 -11.05 -3.57 20.74
C GLY A 460 -10.33 -2.67 19.73
N GLY A 461 -10.47 -3.01 18.46
CA GLY A 461 -9.84 -2.31 17.36
C GLY A 461 -8.50 -2.91 16.94
N TYR A 462 -7.82 -2.21 16.04
CA TYR A 462 -6.55 -2.66 15.49
C TYR A 462 -5.39 -2.33 16.43
N HIS A 463 -4.67 -3.35 16.91
CA HIS A 463 -3.46 -3.17 17.72
C HIS A 463 -2.27 -2.87 16.81
N GLN A 464 -1.81 -1.64 16.84
CA GLN A 464 -0.70 -1.16 16.01
C GLN A 464 0.62 -1.85 16.40
N ASN A 465 1.02 -1.75 17.69
CA ASN A 465 2.11 -2.57 18.21
C ASN A 465 1.55 -3.93 18.67
N SER A 466 1.53 -4.87 17.76
CA SER A 466 1.10 -6.25 18.03
C SER A 466 2.19 -7.16 18.61
N SER A 467 3.43 -6.66 18.75
CA SER A 467 4.50 -7.41 19.39
C SER A 467 4.47 -7.31 20.93
N GLY A 468 3.90 -6.23 21.46
CA GLY A 468 4.01 -5.89 22.88
C GLY A 468 5.44 -5.50 23.28
N TYR A 469 6.32 -5.23 22.31
CA TYR A 469 7.66 -4.73 22.57
C TYR A 469 7.59 -3.37 23.24
N ALA A 470 8.32 -3.20 24.33
CA ALA A 470 8.37 -1.98 25.11
C ALA A 470 9.80 -1.79 25.64
N ASP A 471 10.52 -0.86 25.04
CA ASP A 471 11.89 -0.50 25.37
C ASP A 471 12.04 1.01 25.37
N THR A 472 12.35 1.58 26.54
CA THR A 472 12.42 3.05 26.72
C THR A 472 13.54 3.69 25.91
N GLY A 473 14.63 2.97 25.63
CA GLY A 473 15.72 3.45 24.78
C GLY A 473 15.29 3.51 23.31
N PHE A 474 14.56 2.50 22.84
CA PHE A 474 13.99 2.48 21.51
C PHE A 474 12.92 3.55 21.31
N ASP A 475 12.04 3.72 22.29
CA ASP A 475 11.03 4.77 22.29
C ASP A 475 11.69 6.16 22.17
N ALA A 476 12.67 6.44 23.05
CA ALA A 476 13.41 7.71 23.04
C ALA A 476 14.19 7.95 21.73
N LEU A 477 14.76 6.89 21.12
CA LEU A 477 15.44 6.97 19.83
C LEU A 477 14.48 7.44 18.73
N LEU A 478 13.30 6.81 18.62
CA LEU A 478 12.30 7.17 17.61
C LEU A 478 11.65 8.54 17.88
N ASP A 479 11.33 8.86 19.12
CA ASP A 479 10.84 10.21 19.49
C ASP A 479 11.88 11.29 19.10
N SER A 480 13.17 11.01 19.32
CA SER A 480 14.23 11.91 18.90
C SER A 480 14.35 12.05 17.37
N ALA A 481 14.06 10.98 16.61
CA ALA A 481 14.03 11.04 15.15
C ALA A 481 12.88 11.95 14.64
N LEU A 482 11.74 11.94 15.32
CA LEU A 482 10.61 12.83 15.00
C LEU A 482 10.85 14.28 15.36
N ALA A 483 11.64 14.54 16.42
CA ALA A 483 11.86 15.88 16.94
C ALA A 483 12.82 16.74 16.10
N THR A 484 13.55 16.15 15.15
CA THR A 484 14.54 16.89 14.35
C THR A 484 14.13 17.02 12.88
N GLN A 485 14.36 18.22 12.32
CA GLN A 485 14.22 18.51 10.89
C GLN A 485 15.52 18.19 10.11
N ASP A 486 16.63 17.91 10.78
CA ASP A 486 17.89 17.51 10.15
C ASP A 486 17.77 16.11 9.55
N ALA A 487 17.80 16.04 8.21
CA ALA A 487 17.60 14.80 7.47
C ALA A 487 18.70 13.76 7.73
N GLU A 488 19.96 14.20 7.92
CA GLU A 488 21.06 13.29 8.19
C GLU A 488 20.97 12.70 9.60
N LEU A 489 20.61 13.52 10.58
CA LEU A 489 20.40 13.05 11.94
C LEU A 489 19.18 12.12 12.02
N ARG A 490 18.10 12.40 11.26
CA ARG A 490 16.96 11.48 11.11
C ARG A 490 17.41 10.14 10.54
N ARG A 491 18.22 10.15 9.45
CA ARG A 491 18.76 8.95 8.81
C ARG A 491 19.53 8.08 9.79
N GLN A 492 20.43 8.69 10.56
CA GLN A 492 21.23 7.96 11.57
C GLN A 492 20.33 7.32 12.65
N ARG A 493 19.31 8.03 13.13
CA ARG A 493 18.38 7.52 14.15
C ARG A 493 17.52 6.38 13.62
N TYR A 494 16.98 6.52 12.41
CA TYR A 494 16.22 5.42 11.79
C TYR A 494 17.12 4.23 11.41
N TYR A 495 18.38 4.45 11.09
CA TYR A 495 19.34 3.35 10.94
C TYR A 495 19.50 2.56 12.26
N LEU A 496 19.73 3.23 13.37
CA LEU A 496 19.83 2.61 14.69
C LEU A 496 18.54 1.91 15.10
N ALA A 497 17.38 2.48 14.78
CA ALA A 497 16.09 1.85 15.05
C ALA A 497 15.90 0.56 14.23
N GLN A 498 16.26 0.56 12.95
CA GLN A 498 16.26 -0.66 12.11
C GLN A 498 17.22 -1.72 12.69
N GLN A 499 18.42 -1.32 13.09
CA GLN A 499 19.40 -2.21 13.70
C GLN A 499 18.85 -2.86 14.98
N GLN A 500 18.23 -2.08 15.86
CA GLN A 500 17.68 -2.61 17.12
C GLN A 500 16.47 -3.52 16.85
N ALA A 501 15.55 -3.13 15.97
CA ALA A 501 14.40 -3.96 15.61
C ALA A 501 14.82 -5.30 14.98
N ALA A 502 15.81 -5.29 14.09
CA ALA A 502 16.38 -6.49 13.49
C ALA A 502 17.07 -7.38 14.55
N ALA A 503 17.88 -6.79 15.44
CA ALA A 503 18.58 -7.51 16.49
C ALA A 503 17.66 -8.14 17.54
N GLN A 504 16.45 -7.60 17.72
CA GLN A 504 15.44 -8.13 18.64
C GLN A 504 14.54 -9.22 18.03
N TYR A 505 14.66 -9.49 16.72
CA TYR A 505 13.83 -10.47 16.01
C TYR A 505 12.34 -10.30 16.35
N LEU A 506 11.83 -9.05 16.18
CA LEU A 506 10.44 -8.73 16.51
C LEU A 506 9.45 -9.34 15.51
N GLN A 507 9.93 -9.63 14.31
CA GLN A 507 9.13 -10.13 13.17
C GLN A 507 9.93 -11.19 12.39
N LEU A 508 9.23 -12.16 11.81
CA LEU A 508 9.66 -12.90 10.64
C LEU A 508 9.17 -12.13 9.40
N THR A 509 10.02 -11.38 8.75
CA THR A 509 9.67 -10.64 7.53
C THR A 509 9.70 -11.57 6.30
N THR A 510 8.86 -11.31 5.33
CA THR A 510 8.75 -12.14 4.12
C THR A 510 9.07 -11.37 2.85
N TYR A 511 8.19 -10.51 2.37
CA TYR A 511 8.36 -9.72 1.15
C TYR A 511 7.74 -8.33 1.30
N PRO A 512 8.25 -7.30 0.60
CA PRO A 512 7.65 -5.98 0.60
C PRO A 512 6.34 -6.02 -0.21
N GLN A 513 5.32 -5.33 0.28
CA GLN A 513 4.10 -5.14 -0.49
C GLN A 513 4.39 -4.41 -1.80
N SER A 514 3.65 -4.74 -2.85
CA SER A 514 3.80 -4.11 -4.16
C SER A 514 2.45 -3.86 -4.83
N THR A 515 2.36 -2.77 -5.56
CA THR A 515 1.31 -2.54 -6.55
C THR A 515 1.71 -3.27 -7.83
N ARG A 516 0.81 -4.08 -8.34
CA ARG A 516 1.02 -4.87 -9.56
C ARG A 516 -0.19 -4.68 -10.45
N LEU A 517 -0.01 -3.86 -11.49
CA LEU A 517 -1.07 -3.57 -12.45
C LEU A 517 -0.84 -4.32 -13.75
N GLY A 518 -1.89 -4.93 -14.29
CA GLY A 518 -2.00 -5.26 -15.69
C GLY A 518 -2.89 -4.21 -16.36
N ILE A 519 -2.42 -3.64 -17.48
CA ILE A 519 -3.10 -2.54 -18.17
C ILE A 519 -3.36 -3.00 -19.60
N TYR A 520 -4.62 -3.02 -20.04
CA TYR A 520 -4.98 -3.38 -21.40
C TYR A 520 -4.63 -2.23 -22.36
N LYS A 521 -4.22 -2.57 -23.57
CA LYS A 521 -3.71 -1.63 -24.60
C LYS A 521 -4.60 -0.43 -24.92
N THR A 522 -5.89 -0.49 -24.57
CA THR A 522 -6.82 0.64 -24.76
C THR A 522 -6.80 1.66 -23.63
N ALA A 523 -6.15 1.36 -22.50
CA ALA A 523 -6.00 2.28 -21.37
C ALA A 523 -4.61 2.90 -21.37
N HIS A 524 -4.55 4.21 -21.21
CA HIS A 524 -3.33 4.99 -21.25
C HIS A 524 -3.28 5.96 -20.07
N GLY A 525 -2.10 6.50 -19.75
CA GLY A 525 -1.92 7.53 -18.72
C GLY A 525 -2.17 7.03 -17.29
N VAL A 526 -2.28 5.71 -17.06
CA VAL A 526 -2.38 5.12 -15.74
C VAL A 526 -1.07 5.31 -15.01
N ARG A 527 -1.11 5.89 -13.82
CA ARG A 527 0.09 6.17 -13.01
C ARG A 527 -0.10 5.71 -11.57
N LEU A 528 1.00 5.69 -10.84
CA LEU A 528 1.01 5.51 -9.40
C LEU A 528 1.22 6.85 -8.72
N GLU A 529 0.45 7.12 -7.68
CA GLU A 529 0.68 8.22 -6.77
C GLU A 529 1.90 7.89 -5.90
N PRO A 530 2.91 8.79 -5.79
CA PRO A 530 4.21 8.43 -5.23
C PRO A 530 4.22 8.11 -3.72
N SER A 531 3.30 8.68 -2.92
CA SER A 531 3.36 8.53 -1.47
C SER A 531 3.18 7.08 -1.00
N LEU A 532 2.31 6.33 -1.66
CA LEU A 532 2.00 4.93 -1.32
C LEU A 532 2.09 3.96 -2.50
N ALA A 533 2.51 4.45 -3.67
CA ALA A 533 2.52 3.69 -4.92
C ALA A 533 1.12 3.10 -5.24
N VAL A 534 0.06 3.86 -5.05
CA VAL A 534 -1.32 3.49 -5.38
C VAL A 534 -1.73 4.07 -6.74
N THR A 535 -2.69 3.41 -7.40
CA THR A 535 -3.14 3.83 -8.72
C THR A 535 -3.82 5.20 -8.67
N TYR A 536 -3.43 6.10 -9.57
CA TYR A 536 -4.01 7.42 -9.77
C TYR A 536 -4.45 7.58 -11.23
N LEU A 537 -5.74 7.79 -11.43
CA LEU A 537 -6.39 7.75 -12.77
C LEU A 537 -6.72 9.13 -13.33
N TYR A 538 -6.26 10.20 -12.71
CA TYR A 538 -6.53 11.57 -13.18
C TYR A 538 -6.04 11.83 -14.61
N ASP A 539 -4.82 11.36 -14.94
CA ASP A 539 -4.23 11.49 -16.26
C ASP A 539 -4.62 10.34 -17.22
N ALA A 540 -5.43 9.38 -16.75
CA ALA A 540 -5.80 8.22 -17.54
C ALA A 540 -6.87 8.55 -18.59
N TRP A 541 -6.82 7.84 -19.73
CA TRP A 541 -7.79 7.91 -20.81
C TRP A 541 -7.91 6.58 -21.55
N VAL A 542 -8.99 6.39 -22.28
CA VAL A 542 -9.26 5.17 -23.05
C VAL A 542 -9.58 5.49 -24.50
N ASN A 543 -9.14 4.61 -25.42
CA ASN A 543 -9.37 4.72 -26.87
C ASN A 543 -10.20 3.54 -27.41
N LYS A 544 -11.34 3.28 -26.79
CA LYS A 544 -12.28 2.21 -27.18
C LYS A 544 -13.65 2.76 -27.55
#